data_d631f016b1ece720f7ea8c0a0215758a
#
_entry.id   d631f016b1ece720f7ea8c0a0215758a
#
_cell.length_a   1.000
_cell.length_b   1.000
_cell.length_c   1.000
_cell.angle_alpha   90.00
_cell.angle_beta   90.00
_cell.angle_gamma   90.00
#
_symmetry.space_group_name_H-M   'P 1'
#
loop_
_entity.id
_entity.type
_entity.pdbx_description
1 polymer ?
#
loop_
_entity_poly.entity_id
_entity_poly.type
_entity_poly.pdbx_seq_one_letter_code
_entity_poly.pdbx_strand_id
1 'polypeptide(L)'
;GTTKSSSDPAWILYDYLINPRYGCSIPEDEIDITSFATASGICADNGVGGRKHSCNIILDTVQPTLTNVKRILVTCNGRLHWINGLYTMKIDTVYAGTGEFNFLEKHIIGGISIVGDSIGSRLNQVTAKFINPDNKWKSDEVRYPDSYNDKTVYDAFLSADNDVQLTKTINVGGVTDLNEARFLAKQACLRSRDSLRVSFNTTAEAINVVIGDVVTITHSTPGWTAKEFIVRALSLNADKKAS
;
A
#
# COMPACT_ATOMS: atom_id res chain seq x y z
N GLY A 1 3.51 18.24 -27.84
CA GLY A 1 3.94 17.68 -26.59
C GLY A 1 5.18 16.82 -26.78
N THR A 2 6.21 17.00 -25.95
CA THR A 2 7.40 16.15 -25.97
C THR A 2 7.07 14.84 -25.28
N THR A 3 7.09 13.74 -26.01
CA THR A 3 6.97 12.39 -25.44
C THR A 3 8.26 12.09 -24.64
N LYS A 4 8.15 11.94 -23.34
CA LYS A 4 9.26 11.50 -22.50
C LYS A 4 8.99 10.07 -22.05
N SER A 5 10.01 9.23 -22.08
CA SER A 5 9.96 7.93 -21.41
C SER A 5 9.85 8.20 -19.89
N SER A 6 8.88 7.61 -19.24
CA SER A 6 8.69 7.72 -17.80
C SER A 6 8.71 6.32 -17.19
N SER A 7 9.47 6.15 -16.12
CA SER A 7 9.40 4.98 -15.24
C SER A 7 8.60 5.25 -13.96
N ASP A 8 7.87 6.37 -13.94
CA ASP A 8 7.06 6.77 -12.78
C ASP A 8 5.76 5.96 -12.71
N PRO A 9 5.55 5.14 -11.69
CA PRO A 9 4.36 4.30 -11.58
C PRO A 9 3.06 5.10 -11.60
N ALA A 10 3.04 6.29 -10.99
CA ALA A 10 1.83 7.12 -10.89
C ALA A 10 1.42 7.64 -12.27
N TRP A 11 2.36 8.19 -13.03
CA TRP A 11 2.05 8.69 -14.38
C TRP A 11 1.82 7.59 -15.40
N ILE A 12 2.46 6.43 -15.25
CA ILE A 12 2.16 5.25 -16.06
C ILE A 12 0.73 4.76 -15.81
N LEU A 13 0.31 4.73 -14.54
CA LEU A 13 -1.06 4.37 -14.19
C LEU A 13 -2.07 5.39 -14.71
N TYR A 14 -1.80 6.69 -14.56
CA TYR A 14 -2.64 7.76 -15.07
C TYR A 14 -2.86 7.62 -16.59
N ASP A 15 -1.77 7.50 -17.36
CA ASP A 15 -1.84 7.28 -18.81
C ASP A 15 -2.65 6.02 -19.16
N TYR A 16 -2.44 4.93 -18.44
CA TYR A 16 -3.19 3.70 -18.67
C TYR A 16 -4.69 3.85 -18.37
N LEU A 17 -5.07 4.64 -17.38
CA LEU A 17 -6.48 4.87 -17.03
C LEU A 17 -7.21 5.69 -18.10
N ILE A 18 -6.59 6.74 -18.63
CA ILE A 18 -7.24 7.65 -19.60
C ILE A 18 -7.16 7.16 -21.03
N ASN A 19 -6.18 6.34 -21.39
CA ASN A 19 -5.89 6.01 -22.79
C ASN A 19 -6.98 5.13 -23.41
N PRO A 20 -7.64 5.57 -24.53
CA PRO A 20 -8.71 4.81 -25.15
C PRO A 20 -8.22 3.65 -26.04
N ARG A 21 -6.93 3.63 -26.39
CA ARG A 21 -6.39 2.63 -27.32
C ARG A 21 -5.91 1.36 -26.64
N TYR A 22 -5.22 1.50 -25.51
CA TYR A 22 -4.62 0.37 -24.78
C TYR A 22 -4.94 0.36 -23.27
N GLY A 23 -5.70 1.31 -22.81
CA GLY A 23 -6.05 1.50 -21.41
C GLY A 23 -7.53 1.36 -21.11
N CYS A 24 -7.97 2.09 -20.08
CA CYS A 24 -9.32 1.97 -19.54
C CYS A 24 -10.33 2.93 -20.17
N SER A 25 -9.91 3.93 -20.95
CA SER A 25 -10.77 5.00 -21.49
C SER A 25 -11.58 5.77 -20.42
N ILE A 26 -11.03 5.93 -19.25
CA ILE A 26 -11.68 6.71 -18.18
C ILE A 26 -11.57 8.19 -18.53
N PRO A 27 -12.66 8.98 -18.45
CA PRO A 27 -12.61 10.43 -18.65
C PRO A 27 -11.65 11.10 -17.65
N GLU A 28 -10.91 12.12 -18.07
CA GLU A 28 -9.94 12.82 -17.19
C GLU A 28 -10.60 13.51 -16.02
N ASP A 29 -11.86 13.95 -16.16
CA ASP A 29 -12.66 14.58 -15.10
C ASP A 29 -13.12 13.60 -14.01
N GLU A 30 -12.99 12.29 -14.25
CA GLU A 30 -13.20 11.26 -13.24
C GLU A 30 -11.90 10.88 -12.49
N ILE A 31 -10.78 11.58 -12.72
CA ILE A 31 -9.49 11.27 -12.08
C ILE A 31 -9.00 12.44 -11.23
N ASP A 32 -8.68 12.18 -9.98
CA ASP A 32 -8.03 13.13 -9.08
C ASP A 32 -6.54 13.25 -9.42
N ILE A 33 -6.20 14.10 -10.39
CA ILE A 33 -4.82 14.32 -10.85
C ILE A 33 -3.89 14.78 -9.72
N THR A 34 -4.42 15.45 -8.69
CA THR A 34 -3.64 15.92 -7.53
C THR A 34 -3.10 14.75 -6.73
N SER A 35 -3.92 13.71 -6.56
CA SER A 35 -3.50 12.48 -5.89
C SER A 35 -2.38 11.75 -6.65
N PHE A 36 -2.45 11.73 -7.98
CA PHE A 36 -1.40 11.14 -8.82
C PHE A 36 -0.11 11.96 -8.76
N ALA A 37 -0.19 13.28 -8.74
CA ALA A 37 0.98 14.15 -8.57
C ALA A 37 1.65 13.93 -7.20
N THR A 38 0.86 13.81 -6.14
CA THR A 38 1.35 13.48 -4.79
C THR A 38 2.01 12.10 -4.76
N ALA A 39 1.37 11.10 -5.35
CA ALA A 39 1.92 9.74 -5.47
C ALA A 39 3.25 9.73 -6.26
N SER A 40 3.34 10.50 -7.35
CA SER A 40 4.58 10.68 -8.11
C SER A 40 5.70 11.29 -7.27
N GLY A 41 5.39 12.30 -6.45
CA GLY A 41 6.34 12.88 -5.49
C GLY A 41 6.90 11.83 -4.51
N ILE A 42 6.03 11.01 -3.95
CA ILE A 42 6.43 9.92 -3.05
C ILE A 42 7.28 8.87 -3.77
N CYS A 43 6.94 8.52 -5.01
CA CYS A 43 7.73 7.58 -5.82
C CYS A 43 9.11 8.13 -6.20
N ALA A 44 9.27 9.44 -6.29
CA ALA A 44 10.52 10.09 -6.66
C ALA A 44 11.52 10.17 -5.51
N ASP A 45 11.04 10.21 -4.27
CA ASP A 45 11.86 10.44 -3.09
C ASP A 45 12.54 9.16 -2.61
N ASN A 46 13.87 9.08 -2.80
CA ASN A 46 14.71 8.03 -2.23
C ASN A 46 15.83 8.57 -1.33
N GLY A 47 15.88 9.88 -1.14
CA GLY A 47 16.92 10.54 -0.35
C GLY A 47 18.34 10.49 -0.93
N VAL A 48 18.56 9.85 -2.08
CA VAL A 48 19.89 9.60 -2.69
C VAL A 48 19.94 9.94 -4.19
N GLY A 49 18.98 10.70 -4.70
CA GLY A 49 19.00 11.19 -6.09
C GLY A 49 18.49 10.22 -7.17
N GLY A 50 17.98 9.05 -6.80
CA GLY A 50 17.24 8.13 -7.69
C GLY A 50 15.76 8.01 -7.29
N ARG A 51 14.94 7.28 -8.07
CA ARG A 51 13.56 7.00 -7.69
C ARG A 51 13.49 5.88 -6.65
N LYS A 52 12.67 6.10 -5.63
CA LYS A 52 12.32 5.06 -4.66
C LYS A 52 11.51 3.95 -5.28
N HIS A 53 10.61 4.31 -6.22
CA HIS A 53 9.78 3.38 -6.97
C HIS A 53 9.85 3.66 -8.45
N SER A 54 10.04 2.61 -9.23
CA SER A 54 10.06 2.64 -10.69
C SER A 54 9.16 1.55 -11.27
N CYS A 55 8.60 1.80 -12.45
CA CYS A 55 7.77 0.83 -13.16
C CYS A 55 8.31 0.65 -14.58
N ASN A 56 8.89 -0.50 -14.86
CA ASN A 56 9.40 -0.89 -16.16
C ASN A 56 8.63 -2.14 -16.61
N ILE A 57 7.41 -1.94 -17.12
CA ILE A 57 6.47 -3.01 -17.40
C ILE A 57 6.05 -3.01 -18.88
N ILE A 58 5.87 -4.18 -19.42
CA ILE A 58 5.18 -4.38 -20.69
C ILE A 58 3.72 -4.74 -20.36
N LEU A 59 2.79 -3.90 -20.77
CA LEU A 59 1.37 -4.13 -20.61
C LEU A 59 0.86 -4.97 -21.78
N ASP A 60 0.21 -6.08 -21.46
CA ASP A 60 -0.42 -6.97 -22.42
C ASP A 60 -1.92 -6.64 -22.51
N THR A 61 -2.38 -6.35 -23.73
CA THR A 61 -3.80 -6.05 -23.99
C THR A 61 -4.71 -7.28 -23.90
N VAL A 62 -4.14 -8.47 -23.87
CA VAL A 62 -4.88 -9.73 -23.70
C VAL A 62 -5.30 -9.93 -22.24
N GLN A 63 -4.62 -9.28 -21.30
CA GLN A 63 -4.94 -9.38 -19.87
C GLN A 63 -6.12 -8.47 -19.50
N PRO A 64 -6.96 -8.89 -18.51
CA PRO A 64 -7.97 -8.02 -17.98
C PRO A 64 -7.37 -6.70 -17.46
N THR A 65 -8.03 -5.59 -17.75
CA THR A 65 -7.60 -4.22 -17.38
C THR A 65 -7.21 -4.10 -15.88
N LEU A 66 -8.02 -4.68 -15.01
CA LEU A 66 -7.74 -4.68 -13.57
C LEU A 66 -6.43 -5.40 -13.23
N THR A 67 -6.05 -6.42 -13.99
CA THR A 67 -4.78 -7.13 -13.81
C THR A 67 -3.61 -6.21 -14.13
N ASN A 68 -3.68 -5.46 -15.23
CA ASN A 68 -2.66 -4.50 -15.60
C ASN A 68 -2.55 -3.35 -14.58
N VAL A 69 -3.68 -2.82 -14.11
CA VAL A 69 -3.70 -1.83 -13.01
C VAL A 69 -3.00 -2.37 -11.76
N LYS A 70 -3.33 -3.58 -11.34
CA LYS A 70 -2.68 -4.23 -10.18
C LYS A 70 -1.18 -4.43 -10.39
N ARG A 71 -0.75 -4.80 -11.60
CA ARG A 71 0.67 -4.97 -11.92
C ARG A 71 1.46 -3.67 -11.81
N ILE A 72 0.87 -2.54 -12.22
CA ILE A 72 1.47 -1.20 -12.03
C ILE A 72 1.49 -0.84 -10.54
N LEU A 73 0.36 -0.96 -9.84
CA LEU A 73 0.24 -0.60 -8.43
C LEU A 73 1.20 -1.37 -7.52
N VAL A 74 1.48 -2.63 -7.81
CA VAL A 74 2.44 -3.46 -7.04
C VAL A 74 3.84 -2.87 -7.06
N THR A 75 4.27 -2.22 -8.14
CA THR A 75 5.64 -1.66 -8.25
C THR A 75 5.90 -0.53 -7.27
N CYS A 76 4.87 0.20 -6.86
CA CYS A 76 4.99 1.31 -5.91
C CYS A 76 4.24 1.09 -4.60
N ASN A 77 3.70 -0.14 -4.39
CA ASN A 77 2.84 -0.42 -3.25
C ASN A 77 1.64 0.54 -3.17
N GLY A 78 1.15 0.92 -4.34
CA GLY A 78 0.05 1.85 -4.52
C GLY A 78 -1.32 1.18 -4.41
N ARG A 79 -2.32 2.03 -4.21
CA ARG A 79 -3.74 1.66 -4.21
C ARG A 79 -4.52 2.68 -5.02
N LEU A 80 -5.49 2.19 -5.75
CA LEU A 80 -6.45 3.01 -6.47
C LEU A 80 -7.80 2.89 -5.75
N HIS A 81 -8.37 4.02 -5.36
CA HIS A 81 -9.64 4.12 -4.68
C HIS A 81 -10.62 4.93 -5.52
N TRP A 82 -11.91 4.66 -5.35
CA TRP A 82 -12.98 5.50 -5.85
C TRP A 82 -13.51 6.34 -4.68
N ILE A 83 -13.23 7.63 -4.68
CA ILE A 83 -13.56 8.55 -3.57
C ILE A 83 -14.27 9.76 -4.16
N ASN A 84 -15.47 10.06 -3.67
CA ASN A 84 -16.25 11.24 -4.10
C ASN A 84 -16.45 11.34 -5.63
N GLY A 85 -16.58 10.22 -6.33
CA GLY A 85 -16.75 10.20 -7.77
C GLY A 85 -15.46 10.32 -8.58
N LEU A 86 -14.28 10.21 -7.95
CA LEU A 86 -12.98 10.31 -8.59
C LEU A 86 -12.10 9.09 -8.28
N TYR A 87 -11.32 8.67 -9.27
CA TYR A 87 -10.22 7.72 -9.06
C TYR A 87 -9.04 8.41 -8.39
N THR A 88 -8.76 8.03 -7.17
CA THR A 88 -7.71 8.61 -6.30
C THR A 88 -6.62 7.60 -6.07
N MET A 89 -5.37 7.95 -6.36
CA MET A 89 -4.20 7.11 -6.10
C MET A 89 -3.57 7.45 -4.76
N LYS A 90 -3.32 6.43 -3.93
CA LYS A 90 -2.57 6.57 -2.67
C LYS A 90 -1.43 5.56 -2.65
N ILE A 91 -0.26 6.00 -2.20
CA ILE A 91 0.91 5.14 -1.95
C ILE A 91 0.91 4.79 -0.46
N ASP A 92 1.05 3.50 -0.19
CA ASP A 92 1.14 3.01 1.17
C ASP A 92 2.58 3.15 1.68
N THR A 93 2.87 4.28 2.30
CA THR A 93 4.19 4.60 2.88
C THR A 93 4.18 4.33 4.39
N VAL A 94 5.37 4.20 4.97
CA VAL A 94 5.51 4.31 6.42
C VAL A 94 5.20 5.77 6.77
N TYR A 95 4.07 5.99 7.42
CA TYR A 95 3.65 7.31 7.84
C TYR A 95 4.56 7.79 8.98
N ALA A 96 5.06 9.00 8.85
CA ALA A 96 5.88 9.65 9.87
C ALA A 96 5.29 11.04 10.18
N GLY A 97 4.07 11.08 10.72
CA GLY A 97 3.40 12.35 11.00
C GLY A 97 2.16 12.21 11.87
N THR A 98 1.52 13.32 12.16
CA THR A 98 0.20 13.35 12.82
C THR A 98 -0.85 12.86 11.83
N GLY A 99 -1.65 11.84 12.22
CA GLY A 99 -2.75 11.34 11.38
C GLY A 99 -3.72 12.44 10.98
N GLU A 100 -4.40 12.23 9.87
CA GLU A 100 -5.43 13.17 9.34
C GLU A 100 -6.54 13.45 10.35
N PHE A 101 -6.83 12.47 11.21
CA PHE A 101 -7.80 12.60 12.30
C PHE A 101 -7.38 11.77 13.51
N ASN A 102 -7.54 12.33 14.72
CA ASN A 102 -7.29 11.61 15.97
C ASN A 102 -8.60 11.18 16.61
N PHE A 103 -8.90 9.87 16.54
CA PHE A 103 -10.04 9.29 17.20
C PHE A 103 -9.78 9.15 18.72
N LEU A 104 -10.49 9.93 19.49
CA LEU A 104 -10.57 9.82 20.95
C LEU A 104 -11.81 9.01 21.35
N GLU A 105 -11.89 8.53 22.57
CA GLU A 105 -13.06 7.80 23.08
C GLU A 105 -14.40 8.53 22.86
N LYS A 106 -14.40 9.85 22.96
CA LYS A 106 -15.62 10.67 22.71
C LYS A 106 -16.13 10.59 21.27
N HIS A 107 -15.28 10.23 20.32
CA HIS A 107 -15.67 10.09 18.91
C HIS A 107 -16.19 8.69 18.59
N ILE A 108 -16.01 7.71 19.49
CA ILE A 108 -16.39 6.32 19.30
C ILE A 108 -17.78 6.09 19.92
N ILE A 109 -18.73 5.66 19.12
CA ILE A 109 -20.09 5.37 19.56
C ILE A 109 -20.24 3.87 19.82
N GLY A 110 -20.53 3.51 21.05
CA GLY A 110 -20.69 2.12 21.47
C GLY A 110 -19.35 1.44 21.75
N GLY A 111 -19.18 0.20 21.28
CA GLY A 111 -17.97 -0.59 21.51
C GLY A 111 -16.98 -0.51 20.37
N ILE A 112 -15.71 -0.74 20.70
CA ILE A 112 -14.62 -0.94 19.74
C ILE A 112 -14.39 -2.45 19.57
N SER A 113 -14.38 -2.93 18.33
CA SER A 113 -14.03 -4.30 17.99
C SER A 113 -12.60 -4.36 17.50
N ILE A 114 -11.78 -5.19 18.14
CA ILE A 114 -10.36 -5.36 17.84
C ILE A 114 -10.13 -6.81 17.44
N VAL A 115 -9.67 -7.02 16.22
CA VAL A 115 -9.39 -8.34 15.67
C VAL A 115 -7.93 -8.40 15.24
N GLY A 116 -7.16 -9.29 15.87
CA GLY A 116 -5.81 -9.64 15.42
C GLY A 116 -5.90 -10.77 14.37
N ASP A 117 -5.00 -10.75 13.41
CA ASP A 117 -4.87 -11.88 12.50
C ASP A 117 -4.25 -13.10 13.21
N SER A 118 -4.56 -14.29 12.72
CA SER A 118 -3.97 -15.52 13.26
C SER A 118 -2.45 -15.55 13.01
N ILE A 119 -1.72 -16.30 13.85
CA ILE A 119 -0.27 -16.50 13.67
C ILE A 119 0.04 -17.04 12.27
N GLY A 120 -0.82 -17.91 11.72
CA GLY A 120 -0.65 -18.48 10.37
C GLY A 120 -0.78 -17.46 9.22
N SER A 121 -1.31 -16.28 9.45
CA SER A 121 -1.36 -15.21 8.45
C SER A 121 -0.14 -14.28 8.47
N ARG A 122 0.68 -14.37 9.52
CA ARG A 122 1.95 -13.63 9.61
C ARG A 122 2.99 -14.26 8.68
N LEU A 123 3.89 -13.41 8.19
CA LEU A 123 5.02 -13.85 7.39
C LEU A 123 6.30 -13.54 8.13
N ASN A 124 7.22 -14.51 8.17
CA ASN A 124 8.57 -14.28 8.69
C ASN A 124 9.62 -14.17 7.58
N GLN A 125 9.24 -14.47 6.34
CA GLN A 125 10.06 -14.18 5.17
C GLN A 125 9.18 -13.96 3.93
N VAL A 126 9.53 -12.96 3.11
CA VAL A 126 8.90 -12.71 1.81
C VAL A 126 9.97 -12.77 0.73
N THR A 127 9.68 -13.49 -0.35
CA THR A 127 10.51 -13.54 -1.56
C THR A 127 9.84 -12.68 -2.62
N ALA A 128 10.55 -11.66 -3.11
CA ALA A 128 10.11 -10.87 -4.27
C ALA A 128 10.79 -11.36 -5.53
N LYS A 129 9.99 -11.68 -6.57
CA LYS A 129 10.47 -12.00 -7.91
C LYS A 129 10.42 -10.74 -8.76
N PHE A 130 11.55 -10.36 -9.32
CA PHE A 130 11.72 -9.16 -10.13
C PHE A 130 12.49 -9.47 -11.42
N ILE A 131 12.60 -8.51 -12.34
CA ILE A 131 13.38 -8.67 -13.57
C ILE A 131 14.73 -7.99 -13.38
N ASN A 132 15.81 -8.77 -13.43
CA ASN A 132 17.14 -8.25 -13.19
C ASN A 132 17.87 -7.94 -14.53
N PRO A 133 18.15 -6.65 -14.82
CA PRO A 133 18.89 -6.26 -16.03
C PRO A 133 20.30 -6.85 -16.08
N ASP A 134 20.98 -6.94 -14.92
CA ASP A 134 22.35 -7.47 -14.82
C ASP A 134 22.39 -8.97 -15.09
N ASN A 135 21.26 -9.67 -14.89
CA ASN A 135 21.09 -11.07 -15.23
C ASN A 135 20.39 -11.27 -16.61
N LYS A 136 20.76 -10.47 -17.59
CA LYS A 136 20.22 -10.54 -18.96
C LYS A 136 18.68 -10.47 -19.03
N TRP A 137 18.07 -9.61 -18.21
CA TRP A 137 16.63 -9.42 -18.12
C TRP A 137 15.85 -10.69 -17.73
N LYS A 138 16.47 -11.59 -17.02
CA LYS A 138 15.81 -12.77 -16.47
C LYS A 138 15.16 -12.47 -15.14
N SER A 139 14.20 -13.31 -14.77
CA SER A 139 13.62 -13.29 -13.44
C SER A 139 14.68 -13.66 -12.39
N ASP A 140 14.73 -12.87 -11.34
CA ASP A 140 15.60 -13.05 -10.18
C ASP A 140 14.79 -12.91 -8.90
N GLU A 141 15.35 -13.31 -7.77
CA GLU A 141 14.66 -13.35 -6.48
C GLU A 141 15.47 -12.63 -5.41
N VAL A 142 14.77 -11.82 -4.60
CA VAL A 142 15.33 -11.24 -3.39
C VAL A 142 14.42 -11.54 -2.20
N ARG A 143 15.01 -11.79 -1.03
CA ARG A 143 14.29 -12.16 0.20
C ARG A 143 14.41 -11.09 1.27
N TYR A 144 13.36 -10.94 2.05
CA TYR A 144 13.41 -10.15 3.26
C TYR A 144 12.55 -10.80 4.38
N PRO A 145 13.07 -10.87 5.62
CA PRO A 145 14.50 -10.77 5.93
C PRO A 145 15.29 -11.89 5.26
N ASP A 146 16.51 -11.61 4.88
CA ASP A 146 17.43 -12.61 4.34
C ASP A 146 18.09 -13.38 5.49
N SER A 147 18.12 -14.71 5.41
CA SER A 147 18.65 -15.55 6.49
C SER A 147 20.16 -15.38 6.75
N TYR A 148 20.88 -14.79 5.81
CA TYR A 148 22.31 -14.51 5.93
C TYR A 148 22.57 -13.03 6.21
N ASN A 149 22.05 -12.12 5.37
CA ASN A 149 22.31 -10.69 5.48
C ASN A 149 21.50 -9.99 6.59
N ASP A 150 20.28 -10.49 6.87
CA ASP A 150 19.39 -9.95 7.91
C ASP A 150 19.21 -10.95 9.07
N LYS A 151 20.21 -11.76 9.36
CA LYS A 151 20.10 -12.91 10.28
C LYS A 151 19.42 -12.57 11.60
N THR A 152 19.78 -11.47 12.24
CA THR A 152 19.20 -11.07 13.53
C THR A 152 17.68 -10.86 13.43
N VAL A 153 17.21 -10.21 12.35
CA VAL A 153 15.78 -9.96 12.12
C VAL A 153 15.07 -11.26 11.75
N TYR A 154 15.71 -12.08 10.92
CA TYR A 154 15.19 -13.38 10.50
C TYR A 154 14.97 -14.30 11.70
N ASP A 155 15.99 -14.47 12.55
CA ASP A 155 15.92 -15.32 13.74
C ASP A 155 14.87 -14.81 14.74
N ALA A 156 14.78 -13.47 14.93
CA ALA A 156 13.78 -12.88 15.80
C ALA A 156 12.34 -13.12 15.31
N PHE A 157 12.10 -13.02 14.01
CA PHE A 157 10.79 -13.31 13.44
C PHE A 157 10.44 -14.79 13.52
N LEU A 158 11.40 -15.65 13.23
CA LEU A 158 11.21 -17.10 13.29
C LEU A 158 10.91 -17.57 14.73
N SER A 159 11.69 -17.11 15.70
CA SER A 159 11.47 -17.40 17.12
C SER A 159 10.12 -16.88 17.62
N ALA A 160 9.69 -15.69 17.19
CA ALA A 160 8.38 -15.14 17.55
C ALA A 160 7.20 -15.94 16.96
N ASP A 161 7.45 -16.74 15.93
CA ASP A 161 6.46 -17.59 15.26
C ASP A 161 6.67 -19.08 15.59
N ASN A 162 7.28 -19.40 16.75
CA ASN A 162 7.56 -20.74 17.27
C ASN A 162 8.40 -21.62 16.30
N ASP A 163 9.38 -21.02 15.65
CA ASP A 163 10.28 -21.64 14.67
C ASP A 163 9.57 -22.23 13.43
N VAL A 164 8.31 -21.81 13.19
CA VAL A 164 7.56 -22.19 11.99
C VAL A 164 7.88 -21.24 10.85
N GLN A 165 8.33 -21.77 9.72
CA GLN A 165 8.56 -20.96 8.51
C GLN A 165 7.24 -20.57 7.85
N LEU A 166 6.96 -19.27 7.83
CA LEU A 166 5.78 -18.65 7.23
C LEU A 166 6.24 -17.75 6.07
N THR A 167 6.34 -18.33 4.89
CA THR A 167 6.91 -17.66 3.72
C THR A 167 5.87 -17.37 2.65
N LYS A 168 6.09 -16.29 1.87
CA LYS A 168 5.27 -15.94 0.72
C LYS A 168 6.12 -15.39 -0.41
N THR A 169 5.77 -15.76 -1.63
CA THR A 169 6.36 -15.15 -2.83
C THR A 169 5.43 -14.10 -3.40
N ILE A 170 5.97 -12.92 -3.69
CA ILE A 170 5.28 -11.83 -4.41
C ILE A 170 5.97 -11.62 -5.76
N ASN A 171 5.17 -11.33 -6.80
CA ASN A 171 5.69 -11.03 -8.12
C ASN A 171 5.66 -9.52 -8.36
N VAL A 172 6.83 -8.92 -8.49
CA VAL A 172 7.04 -7.49 -8.76
C VAL A 172 7.71 -7.31 -10.12
N GLY A 173 7.24 -8.03 -11.14
CA GLY A 173 7.85 -8.11 -12.47
C GLY A 173 7.96 -6.77 -13.25
N GLY A 174 7.40 -5.68 -12.74
CA GLY A 174 7.63 -4.32 -13.26
C GLY A 174 8.81 -3.60 -12.60
N VAL A 175 9.42 -4.19 -11.59
CA VAL A 175 10.59 -3.66 -10.88
C VAL A 175 11.85 -4.27 -11.47
N THR A 176 12.86 -3.44 -11.70
CA THR A 176 14.16 -3.84 -12.26
C THR A 176 15.33 -3.57 -11.33
N ASP A 177 15.10 -2.92 -10.19
CA ASP A 177 16.10 -2.65 -9.16
C ASP A 177 15.96 -3.61 -7.99
N LEU A 178 17.09 -4.20 -7.56
CA LEU A 178 17.14 -5.18 -6.46
C LEU A 178 16.76 -4.55 -5.11
N ASN A 179 17.19 -3.31 -4.86
CA ASN A 179 16.90 -2.63 -3.59
C ASN A 179 15.41 -2.28 -3.50
N GLU A 180 14.81 -1.87 -4.61
CA GLU A 180 13.38 -1.63 -4.70
C GLU A 180 12.57 -2.93 -4.49
N ALA A 181 12.96 -4.02 -5.15
CA ALA A 181 12.31 -5.32 -4.94
C ALA A 181 12.42 -5.80 -3.48
N ARG A 182 13.62 -5.62 -2.86
CA ARG A 182 13.83 -5.92 -1.44
C ARG A 182 12.99 -5.03 -0.52
N PHE A 183 12.86 -3.74 -0.85
CA PHE A 183 12.01 -2.81 -0.11
C PHE A 183 10.54 -3.27 -0.13
N LEU A 184 10.01 -3.67 -1.30
CA LEU A 184 8.65 -4.19 -1.43
C LEU A 184 8.45 -5.49 -0.65
N ALA A 185 9.42 -6.40 -0.67
CA ALA A 185 9.40 -7.61 0.16
C ALA A 185 9.37 -7.26 1.65
N LYS A 186 10.18 -6.29 2.09
CA LYS A 186 10.19 -5.79 3.47
C LYS A 186 8.84 -5.24 3.88
N GLN A 187 8.24 -4.37 3.06
CA GLN A 187 6.92 -3.80 3.34
C GLN A 187 5.84 -4.89 3.46
N ALA A 188 5.84 -5.87 2.56
CA ALA A 188 4.90 -6.99 2.60
C ALA A 188 5.06 -7.84 3.87
N CYS A 189 6.30 -8.10 4.28
CA CYS A 189 6.61 -8.86 5.49
C CYS A 189 6.14 -8.11 6.75
N LEU A 190 6.54 -6.85 6.92
CA LEU A 190 6.19 -6.04 8.10
C LEU A 190 4.67 -5.87 8.22
N ARG A 191 3.97 -5.60 7.12
CA ARG A 191 2.51 -5.47 7.13
C ARG A 191 1.77 -6.73 7.57
N SER A 192 2.28 -7.90 7.21
CA SER A 192 1.66 -9.15 7.65
C SER A 192 1.77 -9.34 9.16
N ARG A 193 2.77 -8.71 9.78
CA ARG A 193 3.02 -8.78 11.22
C ARG A 193 2.25 -7.74 12.02
N ASP A 194 1.96 -6.59 11.41
CA ASP A 194 1.22 -5.47 12.03
C ASP A 194 -0.28 -5.50 11.70
N SER A 195 -0.85 -6.67 11.44
CA SER A 195 -2.21 -6.84 10.94
C SER A 195 -3.27 -6.78 12.05
N LEU A 196 -3.35 -5.67 12.77
CA LEU A 196 -4.42 -5.39 13.72
C LEU A 196 -5.56 -4.66 13.01
N ARG A 197 -6.76 -5.22 13.06
CA ARG A 197 -7.97 -4.61 12.51
C ARG A 197 -8.85 -4.07 13.63
N VAL A 198 -9.33 -2.86 13.40
CA VAL A 198 -10.19 -2.16 14.34
C VAL A 198 -11.43 -1.70 13.62
N SER A 199 -12.60 -1.92 14.22
CA SER A 199 -13.87 -1.41 13.70
C SER A 199 -14.70 -0.82 14.83
N PHE A 200 -15.32 0.32 14.57
CA PHE A 200 -16.19 1.05 15.48
C PHE A 200 -17.10 2.00 14.71
N ASN A 201 -18.17 2.43 15.35
CA ASN A 201 -19.00 3.52 14.86
C ASN A 201 -18.47 4.84 15.39
N THR A 202 -18.54 5.89 14.59
CA THR A 202 -17.99 7.20 14.95
C THR A 202 -19.02 8.32 14.81
N THR A 203 -18.74 9.45 15.47
CA THR A 203 -19.52 10.68 15.35
C THR A 203 -19.34 11.34 13.99
N ALA A 204 -20.22 12.28 13.64
CA ALA A 204 -20.13 13.05 12.39
C ALA A 204 -18.87 13.93 12.29
N GLU A 205 -18.14 14.15 13.38
CA GLU A 205 -16.88 14.91 13.37
C GLU A 205 -15.82 14.30 12.44
N ALA A 206 -15.89 12.97 12.22
CA ALA A 206 -14.97 12.25 11.34
C ALA A 206 -15.43 12.18 9.86
N ILE A 207 -16.41 13.00 9.44
CA ILE A 207 -17.00 12.94 8.09
C ILE A 207 -16.02 13.19 6.96
N ASN A 208 -14.93 13.90 7.25
CA ASN A 208 -13.89 14.23 6.27
C ASN A 208 -12.85 13.13 6.10
N VAL A 209 -12.88 12.10 6.94
CA VAL A 209 -11.96 10.95 6.84
C VAL A 209 -12.37 10.12 5.63
N VAL A 210 -11.40 9.77 4.80
CA VAL A 210 -11.63 8.96 3.60
C VAL A 210 -10.81 7.67 3.62
N ILE A 211 -11.17 6.73 2.75
CA ILE A 211 -10.46 5.47 2.61
C ILE A 211 -9.00 5.74 2.20
N GLY A 212 -8.07 5.09 2.89
CA GLY A 212 -6.63 5.23 2.68
C GLY A 212 -5.97 6.34 3.51
N ASP A 213 -6.72 7.11 4.30
CA ASP A 213 -6.14 8.05 5.26
C ASP A 213 -5.45 7.31 6.40
N VAL A 214 -4.43 7.94 6.94
CA VAL A 214 -3.82 7.53 8.21
C VAL A 214 -4.51 8.29 9.34
N VAL A 215 -5.02 7.55 10.29
CA VAL A 215 -5.71 8.09 11.48
C VAL A 215 -5.04 7.57 12.73
N THR A 216 -5.14 8.32 13.82
CA THR A 216 -4.66 7.86 15.12
C THR A 216 -5.84 7.52 16.02
N ILE A 217 -5.67 6.52 16.88
CA ILE A 217 -6.68 6.11 17.85
C ILE A 217 -6.07 6.17 19.26
N THR A 218 -6.75 6.89 20.13
CA THR A 218 -6.45 6.94 21.57
C THR A 218 -7.63 6.35 22.33
N HIS A 219 -7.41 5.23 23.04
CA HIS A 219 -8.46 4.53 23.77
C HIS A 219 -7.89 3.82 24.98
N SER A 220 -8.54 3.96 26.13
CA SER A 220 -8.06 3.46 27.43
C SER A 220 -8.06 1.93 27.51
N THR A 221 -9.12 1.25 27.02
CA THR A 221 -9.26 -0.20 27.16
C THR A 221 -8.10 -0.99 26.52
N PRO A 222 -7.70 -0.75 25.24
CA PRO A 222 -6.50 -1.38 24.69
C PRO A 222 -5.21 -0.68 25.11
N GLY A 223 -5.25 0.41 25.87
CA GLY A 223 -4.08 1.17 26.30
C GLY A 223 -3.37 1.91 25.15
N TRP A 224 -4.11 2.34 24.14
CA TRP A 224 -3.53 3.03 22.99
C TRP A 224 -3.46 4.54 23.18
N THR A 225 -2.30 5.10 22.87
CA THR A 225 -2.07 6.56 22.80
C THR A 225 -1.61 6.90 21.40
N ALA A 226 -2.47 7.57 20.64
CA ALA A 226 -2.23 7.98 19.25
C ALA A 226 -1.68 6.85 18.36
N LYS A 227 -2.22 5.62 18.50
CA LYS A 227 -1.81 4.49 17.69
C LYS A 227 -2.32 4.67 16.26
N GLU A 228 -1.42 4.55 15.28
CA GLU A 228 -1.70 4.77 13.87
C GLU A 228 -2.43 3.60 13.22
N PHE A 229 -3.41 3.92 12.37
CA PHE A 229 -4.16 2.98 11.54
C PHE A 229 -4.43 3.59 10.17
N ILE A 230 -4.58 2.72 9.17
CA ILE A 230 -5.02 3.12 7.82
C ILE A 230 -6.49 2.77 7.66
N VAL A 231 -7.30 3.73 7.25
CA VAL A 231 -8.72 3.52 6.96
C VAL A 231 -8.88 2.60 5.76
N ARG A 232 -9.50 1.44 5.97
CA ARG A 232 -9.69 0.41 4.94
C ARG A 232 -11.09 0.40 4.36
N ALA A 233 -12.06 0.71 5.17
CA ALA A 233 -13.46 0.75 4.79
C ALA A 233 -14.17 1.84 5.58
N LEU A 234 -15.10 2.50 4.96
CA LEU A 234 -15.97 3.51 5.55
C LEU A 234 -17.39 3.26 5.06
N SER A 235 -18.35 3.24 5.98
CA SER A 235 -19.77 3.20 5.66
C SER A 235 -20.47 4.39 6.31
N LEU A 236 -21.22 5.13 5.51
CA LEU A 236 -22.06 6.22 6.01
C LEU A 236 -23.45 5.65 6.28
N ASN A 237 -23.83 5.58 7.55
CA ASN A 237 -25.18 5.16 7.94
C ASN A 237 -26.04 6.40 8.05
N ALA A 238 -27.17 6.39 7.33
CA ALA A 238 -28.16 7.48 7.37
C ALA A 238 -29.05 7.44 8.62
N ASP A 239 -28.78 6.55 9.58
CA ASP A 239 -29.53 6.46 10.82
C ASP A 239 -29.33 7.72 11.68
N LYS A 240 -30.24 8.66 11.42
CA LYS A 240 -30.52 9.77 12.31
C LYS A 240 -31.01 9.22 13.65
N LYS A 241 -30.15 9.12 14.63
CA LYS A 241 -30.55 9.30 16.01
C LYS A 241 -29.86 10.55 16.54
N ALA A 242 -30.36 11.69 16.08
CA ALA A 242 -30.41 12.84 16.93
C ALA A 242 -31.63 12.66 17.85
N SER A 243 -31.45 12.37 19.07
CA SER A 243 -32.37 12.64 20.17
C SER A 243 -31.55 13.12 21.34
#